data_b82c3aedf795dfd67ed08879a1b4b77f
#
_entry.id   b82c3aedf795dfd67ed08879a1b4b77f
#
_cell.length_a   1.000
_cell.length_b   1.000
_cell.length_c   1.000
_cell.angle_alpha   90.00
_cell.angle_beta   90.00
_cell.angle_gamma   90.00
#
_symmetry.space_group_name_H-M   'P 1'
#
loop_
_entity.id
_entity.type
_entity.pdbx_description
1 polymer ?
#
loop_
_entity_poly.entity_id
_entity_poly.type
_entity_poly.pdbx_seq_one_letter_code
_entity_poly.pdbx_strand_id
1 'polypeptide(L)'
;LRSRYYYGKTWHEGWINAVNPFRATIVLGTPGSGKSYTVVNSFIRQQIEKGFAMYLYDFKFDDLSSIAYNHLLNHLDAYETRPKFCIINFDDPRRSNRCNPIAPEFMTDISDAYESAYTIMLNLNKTWIQKQGDFFVDSPIILLAAIIWYLKIYEGGKYCTFPHAIELLCKRYEDIFTILTSYPELENYLSPFMDAWKGGAQDQLQGQIASAKIPLSRMISPQLYWVMTGNDFTLDINNPEDPKILCVGNNPDRQNIYSAVLGLYNSHITRLINK
;
A
#
# COMPACT_ATOMS: atom_id res chain seq x y z
N LEU A 1 19.47 -16.44 16.38
CA LEU A 1 18.44 -17.30 16.96
C LEU A 1 19.07 -18.44 17.75
N ARG A 2 18.72 -18.61 19.00
CA ARG A 2 19.13 -19.77 19.81
C ARG A 2 18.32 -20.98 19.36
N SER A 3 18.98 -22.10 19.09
CA SER A 3 18.35 -23.37 18.76
C SER A 3 18.78 -24.44 19.76
N ARG A 4 17.88 -25.33 20.11
CA ARG A 4 18.16 -26.53 20.89
C ARG A 4 17.70 -27.74 20.11
N TYR A 5 18.60 -28.68 19.90
CA TYR A 5 18.32 -29.87 19.10
C TYR A 5 18.91 -31.13 19.74
N TYR A 6 18.27 -32.25 19.46
CA TYR A 6 18.70 -33.54 19.96
C TYR A 6 19.43 -34.31 18.85
N TYR A 7 20.68 -34.65 19.11
CA TYR A 7 21.50 -35.40 18.18
C TYR A 7 22.50 -36.31 18.95
N GLY A 8 22.80 -37.51 18.44
CA GLY A 8 23.75 -38.44 19.06
C GLY A 8 23.38 -38.81 20.51
N LYS A 9 22.11 -38.94 20.84
CA LYS A 9 21.54 -39.20 22.18
C LYS A 9 21.75 -38.11 23.23
N THR A 10 22.17 -36.91 22.83
CA THR A 10 22.36 -35.77 23.72
C THR A 10 21.68 -34.52 23.19
N TRP A 11 21.35 -33.59 24.09
CA TRP A 11 20.87 -32.26 23.71
C TRP A 11 22.04 -31.34 23.46
N HIS A 12 21.95 -30.64 22.30
CA HIS A 12 22.91 -29.63 21.89
C HIS A 12 22.24 -28.26 21.85
N GLU A 13 22.99 -27.21 22.09
CA GLU A 13 22.59 -25.83 21.90
C GLU A 13 23.44 -25.22 20.78
N GLY A 14 22.80 -24.44 19.94
CA GLY A 14 23.45 -23.75 18.84
C GLY A 14 22.82 -22.40 18.56
N TRP A 15 23.47 -21.65 17.70
CA TRP A 15 23.01 -20.34 17.25
C TRP A 15 22.87 -20.31 15.75
N ILE A 16 21.76 -19.78 15.28
CA ILE A 16 21.56 -19.46 13.84
C ILE A 16 21.76 -17.96 13.72
N ASN A 17 22.81 -17.53 13.04
CA ASN A 17 23.15 -16.14 12.85
C ASN A 17 22.74 -15.67 11.45
N ALA A 18 21.93 -14.59 11.39
CA ALA A 18 21.72 -13.85 10.14
C ALA A 18 22.86 -12.83 10.01
N VAL A 19 23.90 -13.18 9.25
CA VAL A 19 25.14 -12.39 9.16
C VAL A 19 24.94 -11.08 8.39
N ASN A 20 23.99 -11.06 7.45
CA ASN A 20 23.66 -9.84 6.69
C ASN A 20 22.14 -9.58 6.74
N PRO A 21 21.65 -8.79 7.72
CA PRO A 21 20.23 -8.52 7.87
C PRO A 21 19.63 -7.64 6.76
N PHE A 22 20.47 -7.02 5.91
CA PHE A 22 20.03 -6.22 4.76
C PHE A 22 19.64 -7.07 3.56
N ARG A 23 19.89 -8.38 3.59
CA ARG A 23 19.43 -9.32 2.57
C ARG A 23 18.12 -9.96 2.98
N ALA A 24 17.30 -10.29 1.98
CA ALA A 24 16.03 -10.97 2.21
C ALA A 24 16.21 -12.32 2.90
N THR A 25 15.37 -12.59 3.88
CA THR A 25 15.30 -13.87 4.60
C THR A 25 13.92 -14.50 4.36
N ILE A 26 13.90 -15.73 3.85
CA ILE A 26 12.66 -16.50 3.66
C ILE A 26 12.58 -17.55 4.76
N VAL A 27 11.43 -17.60 5.45
CA VAL A 27 11.15 -18.59 6.50
C VAL A 27 10.00 -19.48 6.04
N LEU A 28 10.29 -20.75 5.78
CA LEU A 28 9.33 -21.74 5.32
C LEU A 28 8.95 -22.70 6.44
N GLY A 29 7.70 -23.13 6.45
CA GLY A 29 7.18 -24.12 7.40
C GLY A 29 5.66 -24.22 7.34
N THR A 30 5.11 -25.33 7.78
CA THR A 30 3.67 -25.57 7.86
C THR A 30 2.97 -24.65 8.89
N PRO A 31 1.67 -24.46 8.84
CA PRO A 31 0.92 -23.82 9.92
C PRO A 31 1.22 -24.47 11.28
N GLY A 32 1.39 -23.66 12.33
CA GLY A 32 1.72 -24.16 13.67
C GLY A 32 3.18 -24.57 13.92
N SER A 33 4.08 -24.50 12.93
CA SER A 33 5.50 -24.88 13.08
C SER A 33 6.35 -23.89 13.91
N GLY A 34 5.75 -22.84 14.48
CA GLY A 34 6.44 -21.88 15.32
C GLY A 34 7.23 -20.80 14.58
N LYS A 35 7.05 -20.61 13.27
CA LYS A 35 7.76 -19.60 12.46
C LYS A 35 7.70 -18.21 13.08
N SER A 36 6.50 -17.74 13.39
CA SER A 36 6.31 -16.40 13.99
C SER A 36 6.97 -16.33 15.33
N TYR A 37 6.73 -17.29 16.21
CA TYR A 37 7.27 -17.30 17.58
C TYR A 37 8.81 -17.36 17.60
N THR A 38 9.39 -18.27 16.83
CA THR A 38 10.84 -18.53 16.91
C THR A 38 11.65 -17.54 16.08
N VAL A 39 11.19 -17.21 14.88
CA VAL A 39 11.98 -16.41 13.91
C VAL A 39 11.50 -14.97 13.88
N VAL A 40 10.22 -14.73 13.47
CA VAL A 40 9.73 -13.38 13.22
C VAL A 40 9.78 -12.50 14.47
N ASN A 41 9.31 -13.01 15.61
CA ASN A 41 9.35 -12.27 16.89
C ASN A 41 10.78 -11.94 17.32
N SER A 42 11.72 -12.85 17.06
CA SER A 42 13.13 -12.61 17.37
C SER A 42 13.74 -11.55 16.48
N PHE A 43 13.36 -11.50 15.18
CA PHE A 43 13.78 -10.43 14.27
C PHE A 43 13.20 -9.07 14.71
N ILE A 44 11.90 -9.00 15.00
CA ILE A 44 11.24 -7.77 15.46
C ILE A 44 11.98 -7.20 16.68
N ARG A 45 12.21 -8.03 17.70
CA ARG A 45 12.88 -7.61 18.93
C ARG A 45 14.31 -7.11 18.68
N GLN A 46 15.11 -7.89 17.98
CA GLN A 46 16.51 -7.54 17.72
C GLN A 46 16.66 -6.31 16.83
N GLN A 47 15.75 -6.07 15.88
CA GLN A 47 15.81 -4.87 15.07
C GLN A 47 15.44 -3.62 15.89
N ILE A 48 14.44 -3.72 16.79
CA ILE A 48 14.10 -2.64 17.71
C ILE A 48 15.26 -2.34 18.67
N GLU A 49 15.89 -3.35 19.25
CA GLU A 49 17.07 -3.21 20.12
C GLU A 49 18.28 -2.54 19.42
N LYS A 50 18.31 -2.58 18.10
CA LYS A 50 19.36 -1.96 17.27
C LYS A 50 18.96 -0.59 16.71
N GLY A 51 17.81 -0.06 17.06
CA GLY A 51 17.34 1.25 16.62
C GLY A 51 16.86 1.33 15.18
N PHE A 52 16.43 0.22 14.56
CA PHE A 52 15.94 0.25 13.18
C PHE A 52 14.51 0.77 13.08
N ALA A 53 14.25 1.60 12.05
CA ALA A 53 12.91 1.81 11.54
C ALA A 53 12.36 0.49 10.96
N MET A 54 11.03 0.30 10.98
CA MET A 54 10.45 -0.98 10.59
C MET A 54 9.12 -0.82 9.88
N TYR A 55 8.95 -1.56 8.79
CA TYR A 55 7.65 -1.86 8.21
C TYR A 55 7.24 -3.29 8.58
N LEU A 56 6.11 -3.45 9.24
CA LEU A 56 5.59 -4.72 9.72
C LEU A 56 4.22 -5.00 9.12
N TYR A 57 4.14 -5.98 8.23
CA TYR A 57 2.87 -6.48 7.72
C TYR A 57 2.33 -7.56 8.66
N ASP A 58 1.27 -7.26 9.39
CA ASP A 58 0.67 -8.13 10.39
C ASP A 58 -0.59 -8.80 9.82
N PHE A 59 -0.40 -10.00 9.25
CA PHE A 59 -1.47 -10.75 8.59
C PHE A 59 -2.60 -11.15 9.54
N LYS A 60 -2.29 -11.34 10.82
CA LYS A 60 -3.25 -11.62 11.89
C LYS A 60 -3.18 -10.52 12.94
N PHE A 61 -3.64 -9.35 12.55
CA PHE A 61 -3.61 -8.19 13.44
C PHE A 61 -4.38 -8.52 14.76
N ASP A 62 -3.82 -8.27 15.94
CA ASP A 62 -2.64 -7.45 16.25
C ASP A 62 -1.48 -8.26 16.91
N ASP A 63 -1.25 -9.50 16.46
CA ASP A 63 -0.26 -10.39 17.07
C ASP A 63 1.18 -9.82 17.06
N LEU A 64 1.67 -9.48 15.86
CA LEU A 64 3.03 -8.96 15.69
C LEU A 64 3.14 -7.48 16.09
N SER A 65 2.10 -6.71 15.84
CA SER A 65 2.04 -5.29 16.18
C SER A 65 2.13 -5.06 17.68
N SER A 66 1.44 -5.87 18.49
CA SER A 66 1.52 -5.82 19.96
C SER A 66 2.92 -6.15 20.47
N ILE A 67 3.61 -7.13 19.87
CA ILE A 67 4.98 -7.48 20.23
C ILE A 67 5.93 -6.31 19.92
N ALA A 68 5.81 -5.73 18.72
CA ALA A 68 6.64 -4.60 18.33
C ALA A 68 6.44 -3.39 19.25
N TYR A 69 5.20 -3.04 19.56
CA TYR A 69 4.87 -1.92 20.44
C TYR A 69 5.44 -2.09 21.86
N ASN A 70 5.15 -3.23 22.48
CA ASN A 70 5.60 -3.50 23.84
C ASN A 70 7.14 -3.56 23.93
N HIS A 71 7.80 -4.10 22.90
CA HIS A 71 9.25 -4.16 22.87
C HIS A 71 9.87 -2.78 22.66
N LEU A 72 9.29 -1.95 21.79
CA LEU A 72 9.71 -0.57 21.57
C LEU A 72 9.66 0.26 22.87
N LEU A 73 8.59 0.15 23.65
CA LEU A 73 8.45 0.91 24.90
C LEU A 73 9.59 0.66 25.90
N ASN A 74 10.20 -0.52 25.84
CA ASN A 74 11.32 -0.90 26.72
C ASN A 74 12.71 -0.59 26.13
N HIS A 75 12.78 -0.12 24.87
CA HIS A 75 14.05 0.09 24.16
C HIS A 75 14.08 1.44 23.39
N LEU A 76 13.39 2.45 23.91
CA LEU A 76 13.38 3.79 23.30
C LEU A 76 14.75 4.46 23.32
N ASP A 77 15.60 4.05 24.22
CA ASP A 77 17.00 4.48 24.37
C ASP A 77 17.94 3.96 23.28
N ALA A 78 17.50 2.96 22.51
CA ALA A 78 18.23 2.45 21.35
C ALA A 78 18.20 3.39 20.14
N TYR A 79 17.38 4.43 20.18
CA TYR A 79 17.14 5.35 19.06
C TYR A 79 17.70 6.74 19.37
N GLU A 80 18.45 7.33 18.44
CA GLU A 80 18.85 8.74 18.50
C GLU A 80 17.64 9.67 18.42
N THR A 81 16.78 9.42 17.42
CA THR A 81 15.46 10.06 17.28
C THR A 81 14.39 9.02 17.58
N ARG A 82 13.53 9.29 18.57
CA ARG A 82 12.47 8.36 18.97
C ARG A 82 11.50 8.10 17.82
N PRO A 83 11.31 6.84 17.41
CA PRO A 83 10.41 6.52 16.31
C PRO A 83 8.95 6.71 16.70
N LYS A 84 8.15 7.16 15.75
CA LYS A 84 6.69 7.12 15.87
C LYS A 84 6.23 5.67 15.66
N PHE A 85 5.33 5.20 16.53
CA PHE A 85 4.65 3.94 16.31
C PHE A 85 3.33 4.19 15.61
N CYS A 86 3.20 3.73 14.37
CA CYS A 86 2.04 3.95 13.52
C CYS A 86 1.35 2.64 13.19
N ILE A 87 0.02 2.66 13.19
CA ILE A 87 -0.81 1.50 12.86
C ILE A 87 -1.77 1.87 11.73
N ILE A 88 -1.87 1.04 10.72
CA ILE A 88 -2.96 1.04 9.74
C ILE A 88 -3.87 -0.15 10.03
N ASN A 89 -5.11 0.15 10.41
CA ASN A 89 -6.13 -0.86 10.69
C ASN A 89 -7.47 -0.42 10.08
N PHE A 90 -7.90 -1.11 9.03
CA PHE A 90 -9.15 -0.80 8.34
C PHE A 90 -10.40 -1.37 9.03
N ASP A 91 -10.26 -2.32 9.93
CA ASP A 91 -11.39 -2.93 10.64
C ASP A 91 -11.88 -2.05 11.80
N ASP A 92 -10.98 -1.36 12.48
CA ASP A 92 -11.32 -0.38 13.52
C ASP A 92 -10.55 0.93 13.30
N PRO A 93 -11.11 1.88 12.55
CA PRO A 93 -10.48 3.17 12.30
C PRO A 93 -10.15 3.99 13.55
N ARG A 94 -10.81 3.73 14.69
CA ARG A 94 -10.50 4.40 15.97
C ARG A 94 -9.15 3.95 16.55
N ARG A 95 -8.66 2.80 16.10
CA ARG A 95 -7.36 2.22 16.47
C ARG A 95 -6.38 2.26 15.28
N SER A 96 -6.56 3.19 14.37
CA SER A 96 -5.73 3.37 13.19
C SER A 96 -5.24 4.80 13.10
N ASN A 97 -3.99 4.97 12.72
CA ASN A 97 -3.53 6.22 12.15
C ASN A 97 -4.07 6.35 10.72
N ARG A 98 -4.10 7.58 10.24
CA ARG A 98 -4.57 7.93 8.91
C ARG A 98 -3.35 8.25 8.05
N CYS A 99 -3.31 7.67 6.87
CA CYS A 99 -2.21 7.92 5.94
C CYS A 99 -2.72 7.83 4.50
N ASN A 100 -2.45 8.87 3.74
CA ASN A 100 -2.74 8.90 2.32
C ASN A 100 -1.68 8.11 1.54
N PRO A 101 -2.02 6.97 0.89
CA PRO A 101 -1.04 6.17 0.16
C PRO A 101 -0.59 6.79 -1.16
N ILE A 102 -1.28 7.81 -1.66
CA ILE A 102 -0.94 8.56 -2.88
C ILE A 102 -0.72 10.03 -2.58
N ALA A 103 0.01 10.30 -1.49
CA ALA A 103 0.28 11.66 -1.06
C ALA A 103 1.01 12.47 -2.15
N PRO A 104 0.55 13.69 -2.48
CA PRO A 104 1.00 14.46 -3.64
C PRO A 104 2.48 14.83 -3.60
N GLU A 105 3.07 14.96 -2.43
CA GLU A 105 4.49 15.27 -2.22
C GLU A 105 5.45 14.19 -2.72
N PHE A 106 4.98 12.94 -2.81
CA PHE A 106 5.78 11.81 -3.30
C PHE A 106 5.58 11.49 -4.78
N MET A 107 4.70 12.22 -5.45
CA MET A 107 4.51 12.13 -6.91
C MET A 107 5.24 13.27 -7.62
N THR A 108 6.24 12.93 -8.41
CA THR A 108 7.07 13.89 -9.17
C THR A 108 6.71 13.94 -10.64
N ASP A 109 6.17 12.86 -11.16
CA ASP A 109 5.81 12.68 -12.56
C ASP A 109 4.49 11.91 -12.69
N ILE A 110 3.80 12.05 -13.84
CA ILE A 110 2.54 11.35 -14.11
C ILE A 110 2.69 9.82 -14.09
N SER A 111 3.90 9.31 -14.35
CA SER A 111 4.22 7.90 -14.21
C SER A 111 4.04 7.38 -12.77
N ASP A 112 4.22 8.23 -11.75
CA ASP A 112 3.95 7.86 -10.36
C ASP A 112 2.44 7.62 -10.11
N ALA A 113 1.60 8.42 -10.77
CA ALA A 113 0.15 8.23 -10.76
C ALA A 113 -0.25 6.94 -11.50
N TYR A 114 0.41 6.67 -12.64
CA TYR A 114 0.21 5.44 -13.41
C TYR A 114 0.57 4.19 -12.59
N GLU A 115 1.73 4.17 -11.94
CA GLU A 115 2.15 3.07 -11.08
C GLU A 115 1.18 2.82 -9.91
N SER A 116 0.62 3.89 -9.36
CA SER A 116 -0.41 3.79 -8.29
C SER A 116 -1.70 3.18 -8.84
N ALA A 117 -2.17 3.65 -9.99
CA ALA A 117 -3.35 3.13 -10.68
C ALA A 117 -3.15 1.65 -11.10
N TYR A 118 -2.00 1.33 -11.67
CA TYR A 118 -1.60 -0.01 -12.08
C TYR A 118 -1.61 -0.97 -10.89
N THR A 119 -0.92 -0.61 -9.82
CA THR A 119 -0.85 -1.43 -8.62
C THR A 119 -2.21 -1.78 -8.06
N ILE A 120 -3.10 -0.78 -7.92
CA ILE A 120 -4.42 -1.03 -7.32
C ILE A 120 -5.34 -1.83 -8.24
N MET A 121 -5.36 -1.51 -9.54
CA MET A 121 -6.22 -2.18 -10.51
C MET A 121 -5.86 -3.66 -10.68
N LEU A 122 -4.57 -3.99 -10.73
CA LEU A 122 -4.13 -5.38 -10.82
C LEU A 122 -4.37 -6.16 -9.52
N ASN A 123 -4.27 -5.53 -8.36
CA ASN A 123 -4.60 -6.18 -7.10
C ASN A 123 -6.11 -6.42 -6.93
N LEU A 124 -6.95 -5.56 -7.49
CA LEU A 124 -8.41 -5.77 -7.52
C LEU A 124 -8.82 -6.85 -8.52
N ASN A 125 -8.06 -7.01 -9.61
CA ASN A 125 -8.34 -7.97 -10.68
C ASN A 125 -7.09 -8.77 -11.03
N LYS A 126 -6.77 -9.77 -10.23
CA LYS A 126 -5.54 -10.58 -10.39
C LYS A 126 -5.42 -11.28 -11.76
N THR A 127 -6.53 -11.55 -12.43
CA THR A 127 -6.54 -12.11 -13.80
C THR A 127 -5.97 -11.15 -14.84
N TRP A 128 -5.96 -9.85 -14.56
CA TRP A 128 -5.40 -8.84 -15.46
C TRP A 128 -3.88 -8.91 -15.56
N ILE A 129 -3.20 -9.48 -14.56
CA ILE A 129 -1.75 -9.69 -14.60
C ILE A 129 -1.33 -10.49 -15.85
N GLN A 130 -2.17 -11.43 -16.29
CA GLN A 130 -1.93 -12.26 -17.48
C GLN A 130 -2.44 -11.64 -18.78
N LYS A 131 -3.12 -10.49 -18.71
CA LYS A 131 -3.76 -9.81 -19.83
C LYS A 131 -3.20 -8.40 -20.07
N GLN A 132 -1.96 -8.16 -19.68
CA GLN A 132 -1.28 -6.89 -19.94
C GLN A 132 -1.20 -6.64 -21.46
N GLY A 133 -1.48 -5.40 -21.88
CA GLY A 133 -1.60 -5.05 -23.29
C GLY A 133 -3.01 -5.25 -23.85
N ASP A 134 -3.97 -5.79 -23.08
CA ASP A 134 -5.37 -5.81 -23.45
C ASP A 134 -5.99 -4.42 -23.24
N PHE A 135 -6.70 -3.95 -24.24
CA PHE A 135 -7.34 -2.63 -24.23
C PHE A 135 -8.27 -2.39 -23.03
N PHE A 136 -9.03 -3.42 -22.60
CA PHE A 136 -9.93 -3.32 -21.45
C PHE A 136 -9.20 -3.47 -20.09
N VAL A 137 -7.91 -3.77 -20.11
CA VAL A 137 -7.04 -3.74 -18.93
C VAL A 137 -6.32 -2.41 -18.82
N ASP A 138 -5.73 -1.96 -19.91
CA ASP A 138 -4.89 -0.77 -19.92
C ASP A 138 -5.70 0.53 -19.85
N SER A 139 -6.84 0.61 -20.53
CA SER A 139 -7.66 1.83 -20.53
C SER A 139 -8.19 2.22 -19.13
N PRO A 140 -8.71 1.32 -18.26
CA PRO A 140 -9.06 1.67 -16.88
C PRO A 140 -7.89 2.20 -16.04
N ILE A 141 -6.70 1.65 -16.25
CA ILE A 141 -5.49 2.07 -15.55
C ILE A 141 -5.11 3.49 -15.98
N ILE A 142 -5.12 3.76 -17.27
CA ILE A 142 -4.83 5.08 -17.85
C ILE A 142 -5.82 6.13 -17.36
N LEU A 143 -7.11 5.81 -17.33
CA LEU A 143 -8.14 6.74 -16.84
C LEU A 143 -7.95 7.05 -15.36
N LEU A 144 -7.69 6.04 -14.54
CA LEU A 144 -7.43 6.24 -13.11
C LEU A 144 -6.15 7.04 -12.87
N ALA A 145 -5.10 6.79 -13.66
CA ALA A 145 -3.85 7.55 -13.60
C ALA A 145 -4.08 9.03 -13.94
N ALA A 146 -4.85 9.31 -14.98
CA ALA A 146 -5.22 10.69 -15.34
C ALA A 146 -6.01 11.39 -14.23
N ILE A 147 -6.94 10.69 -13.56
CA ILE A 147 -7.69 11.22 -12.43
C ILE A 147 -6.77 11.49 -11.22
N ILE A 148 -5.89 10.57 -10.88
CA ILE A 148 -4.92 10.75 -9.77
C ILE A 148 -4.02 11.95 -10.06
N TRP A 149 -3.48 12.06 -11.28
CA TRP A 149 -2.63 13.18 -11.66
C TRP A 149 -3.38 14.51 -11.67
N TYR A 150 -4.62 14.53 -12.18
CA TYR A 150 -5.48 15.70 -12.06
C TYR A 150 -5.61 16.17 -10.61
N LEU A 151 -5.92 15.25 -9.69
CA LEU A 151 -6.05 15.59 -8.26
C LEU A 151 -4.73 16.04 -7.63
N LYS A 152 -3.59 15.59 -8.17
CA LYS A 152 -2.24 16.04 -7.77
C LYS A 152 -2.00 17.51 -8.12
N ILE A 153 -2.43 17.96 -9.30
CA ILE A 153 -2.21 19.33 -9.77
C ILE A 153 -3.31 20.29 -9.34
N TYR A 154 -4.52 19.80 -9.15
CA TYR A 154 -5.68 20.60 -8.73
C TYR A 154 -5.50 21.13 -7.31
N GLU A 155 -5.62 22.45 -7.12
CA GLU A 155 -5.48 23.13 -5.82
C GLU A 155 -4.24 22.69 -5.00
N GLY A 156 -3.12 22.45 -5.66
CA GLY A 156 -1.88 22.04 -4.99
C GLY A 156 -1.94 20.64 -4.34
N GLY A 157 -2.79 19.78 -4.85
CA GLY A 157 -2.92 18.39 -4.37
C GLY A 157 -3.81 18.20 -3.14
N LYS A 158 -4.55 19.23 -2.74
CA LYS A 158 -5.43 19.18 -1.55
C LYS A 158 -6.37 17.99 -1.51
N TYR A 159 -6.87 17.58 -2.68
CA TYR A 159 -7.79 16.45 -2.84
C TYR A 159 -7.11 15.20 -3.42
N CYS A 160 -5.79 15.19 -3.51
CA CYS A 160 -5.06 14.04 -4.03
C CYS A 160 -5.04 12.88 -3.03
N THR A 161 -6.17 12.22 -2.88
CA THR A 161 -6.33 11.00 -2.11
C THR A 161 -7.09 9.96 -2.92
N PHE A 162 -6.86 8.69 -2.61
CA PHE A 162 -7.50 7.60 -3.36
C PHE A 162 -9.04 7.62 -3.25
N PRO A 163 -9.66 7.91 -2.09
CA PRO A 163 -11.10 8.12 -2.01
C PRO A 163 -11.63 9.21 -2.94
N HIS A 164 -10.96 10.36 -3.05
CA HIS A 164 -11.40 11.40 -3.98
C HIS A 164 -11.28 10.96 -5.45
N ALA A 165 -10.25 10.16 -5.78
CA ALA A 165 -10.14 9.58 -7.12
C ALA A 165 -11.30 8.64 -7.45
N ILE A 166 -11.72 7.80 -6.50
CA ILE A 166 -12.89 6.94 -6.65
C ILE A 166 -14.17 7.76 -6.83
N GLU A 167 -14.37 8.77 -5.97
CA GLU A 167 -15.56 9.62 -6.02
C GLU A 167 -15.65 10.41 -7.34
N LEU A 168 -14.53 10.92 -7.85
CA LEU A 168 -14.50 11.58 -9.16
C LEU A 168 -14.82 10.60 -10.29
N LEU A 169 -14.21 9.41 -10.27
CA LEU A 169 -14.48 8.37 -11.26
C LEU A 169 -15.95 7.92 -11.24
N CYS A 170 -16.63 7.96 -10.09
CA CYS A 170 -18.04 7.59 -9.97
C CYS A 170 -19.00 8.62 -10.58
N LYS A 171 -18.55 9.83 -10.91
CA LYS A 171 -19.36 10.84 -11.59
C LYS A 171 -19.76 10.40 -13.01
N ARG A 172 -20.62 11.17 -13.65
CA ARG A 172 -20.96 10.97 -15.06
C ARG A 172 -19.72 11.21 -15.92
N TYR A 173 -19.54 10.43 -16.97
CA TYR A 173 -18.32 10.55 -17.80
C TYR A 173 -18.21 11.91 -18.49
N GLU A 174 -19.35 12.54 -18.83
CA GLU A 174 -19.38 13.89 -19.40
C GLU A 174 -18.75 14.92 -18.46
N ASP A 175 -19.08 14.81 -17.15
CA ASP A 175 -18.55 15.69 -16.12
C ASP A 175 -17.04 15.43 -15.90
N ILE A 176 -16.65 14.14 -15.87
CA ILE A 176 -15.25 13.72 -15.72
C ILE A 176 -14.39 14.27 -16.85
N PHE A 177 -14.80 14.05 -18.11
CA PHE A 177 -14.01 14.50 -19.25
C PHE A 177 -14.01 16.01 -19.41
N THR A 178 -15.11 16.71 -19.07
CA THR A 178 -15.13 18.18 -19.05
C THR A 178 -14.08 18.73 -18.08
N ILE A 179 -13.94 18.12 -16.90
CA ILE A 179 -12.94 18.51 -15.90
C ILE A 179 -11.53 18.17 -16.39
N LEU A 180 -11.28 16.93 -16.78
CA LEU A 180 -9.94 16.45 -17.12
C LEU A 180 -9.37 17.12 -18.38
N THR A 181 -10.18 17.40 -19.39
CA THR A 181 -9.73 18.05 -20.63
C THR A 181 -9.39 19.53 -20.45
N SER A 182 -9.74 20.14 -19.32
CA SER A 182 -9.29 21.50 -18.98
C SER A 182 -7.79 21.59 -18.65
N TYR A 183 -7.12 20.43 -18.52
CA TYR A 183 -5.69 20.32 -18.22
C TYR A 183 -4.92 19.73 -19.42
N PRO A 184 -4.15 20.56 -20.17
CA PRO A 184 -3.47 20.13 -21.40
C PRO A 184 -2.52 18.95 -21.21
N GLU A 185 -1.89 18.84 -20.04
CA GLU A 185 -0.97 17.71 -19.73
C GLU A 185 -1.66 16.34 -19.72
N LEU A 186 -3.00 16.30 -19.63
CA LEU A 186 -3.76 15.05 -19.63
C LEU A 186 -4.25 14.66 -21.04
N GLU A 187 -4.07 15.50 -22.05
CA GLU A 187 -4.63 15.31 -23.39
C GLU A 187 -4.26 13.94 -23.98
N ASN A 188 -2.98 13.56 -23.91
CA ASN A 188 -2.51 12.28 -24.45
C ASN A 188 -3.10 11.06 -23.71
N TYR A 189 -3.35 11.19 -22.41
CA TYR A 189 -3.97 10.12 -21.60
C TYR A 189 -5.47 9.98 -21.88
N LEU A 190 -6.10 11.06 -22.30
CA LEU A 190 -7.54 11.11 -22.52
C LEU A 190 -7.91 10.83 -23.97
N SER A 191 -6.97 10.95 -24.94
CA SER A 191 -7.28 10.86 -26.37
C SER A 191 -8.04 9.60 -26.75
N PRO A 192 -7.72 8.37 -26.25
CA PRO A 192 -8.47 7.17 -26.61
C PRO A 192 -9.95 7.21 -26.18
N PHE A 193 -10.24 7.90 -25.09
CA PHE A 193 -11.62 8.07 -24.58
C PHE A 193 -12.35 9.18 -25.34
N MET A 194 -11.64 10.27 -25.63
CA MET A 194 -12.20 11.40 -26.37
C MET A 194 -12.52 11.05 -27.81
N ASP A 195 -11.69 10.22 -28.44
CA ASP A 195 -11.93 9.73 -29.81
C ASP A 195 -13.16 8.82 -29.84
N ALA A 196 -13.34 7.94 -28.86
CA ALA A 196 -14.54 7.12 -28.72
C ALA A 196 -15.80 7.98 -28.48
N TRP A 197 -15.69 9.00 -27.61
CA TRP A 197 -16.80 9.91 -27.32
C TRP A 197 -17.22 10.74 -28.50
N LYS A 198 -16.28 11.43 -29.17
CA LYS A 198 -16.52 12.27 -30.33
C LYS A 198 -16.90 11.45 -31.58
N GLY A 199 -16.34 10.27 -31.71
CA GLY A 199 -16.61 9.33 -32.81
C GLY A 199 -17.95 8.58 -32.71
N GLY A 200 -18.71 8.78 -31.60
CA GLY A 200 -19.99 8.12 -31.40
C GLY A 200 -19.92 6.66 -30.96
N ALA A 201 -18.73 6.15 -30.60
CA ALA A 201 -18.53 4.78 -30.11
C ALA A 201 -18.88 4.68 -28.61
N GLN A 202 -20.10 5.05 -28.24
CA GLN A 202 -20.53 5.18 -26.83
C GLN A 202 -20.49 3.85 -26.07
N ASP A 203 -20.81 2.73 -26.70
CA ASP A 203 -20.78 1.41 -26.07
C ASP A 203 -19.34 1.03 -25.66
N GLN A 204 -18.37 1.33 -26.52
CA GLN A 204 -16.96 1.13 -26.22
C GLN A 204 -16.51 2.00 -25.05
N LEU A 205 -16.86 3.30 -25.09
CA LEU A 205 -16.54 4.24 -24.01
C LEU A 205 -17.14 3.80 -22.68
N GLN A 206 -18.41 3.40 -22.67
CA GLN A 206 -19.08 2.89 -21.47
C GLN A 206 -18.40 1.62 -20.93
N GLY A 207 -17.98 0.72 -21.82
CA GLY A 207 -17.23 -0.48 -21.46
C GLY A 207 -15.89 -0.16 -20.78
N GLN A 208 -15.12 0.78 -21.30
CA GLN A 208 -13.86 1.25 -20.71
C GLN A 208 -14.07 1.83 -19.30
N ILE A 209 -15.06 2.73 -19.16
CA ILE A 209 -15.38 3.37 -17.89
C ILE A 209 -15.92 2.37 -16.87
N ALA A 210 -16.80 1.45 -17.28
CA ALA A 210 -17.33 0.39 -16.43
C ALA A 210 -16.22 -0.54 -15.93
N SER A 211 -15.23 -0.85 -16.76
CA SER A 211 -14.06 -1.65 -16.40
C SER A 211 -13.22 -1.00 -15.29
N ALA A 212 -13.21 0.33 -15.19
CA ALA A 212 -12.61 1.06 -14.08
C ALA A 212 -13.53 1.12 -12.84
N LYS A 213 -14.80 1.48 -13.04
CA LYS A 213 -15.77 1.73 -11.96
C LYS A 213 -16.09 0.48 -11.14
N ILE A 214 -16.32 -0.66 -11.81
CA ILE A 214 -16.79 -1.89 -11.15
C ILE A 214 -15.78 -2.42 -10.12
N PRO A 215 -14.49 -2.58 -10.42
CA PRO A 215 -13.52 -3.00 -9.41
C PRO A 215 -13.38 -2.02 -8.27
N LEU A 216 -13.31 -0.72 -8.57
CA LEU A 216 -13.08 0.34 -7.59
C LEU A 216 -14.28 0.57 -6.67
N SER A 217 -15.52 0.30 -7.14
CA SER A 217 -16.72 0.39 -6.30
C SER A 217 -16.67 -0.51 -5.06
N ARG A 218 -15.90 -1.61 -5.10
CA ARG A 218 -15.71 -2.50 -3.96
C ARG A 218 -14.93 -1.84 -2.82
N MET A 219 -14.25 -0.73 -3.10
CA MET A 219 -13.47 0.02 -2.13
C MET A 219 -14.23 1.20 -1.51
N ILE A 220 -15.47 1.43 -1.92
CA ILE A 220 -16.33 2.46 -1.33
C ILE A 220 -16.74 2.01 0.07
N SER A 221 -16.00 2.50 1.05
CA SER A 221 -16.19 2.16 2.46
C SER A 221 -15.81 3.34 3.34
N PRO A 222 -16.68 3.77 4.27
CA PRO A 222 -16.36 4.86 5.20
C PRO A 222 -15.07 4.60 6.00
N GLN A 223 -14.79 3.36 6.35
CA GLN A 223 -13.60 2.96 7.10
C GLN A 223 -12.32 3.14 6.26
N LEU A 224 -12.32 2.64 5.01
CA LEU A 224 -11.20 2.83 4.08
C LEU A 224 -11.00 4.32 3.79
N TYR A 225 -12.08 5.05 3.52
CA TYR A 225 -12.04 6.48 3.23
C TYR A 225 -11.44 7.27 4.38
N TRP A 226 -11.86 6.99 5.62
CA TRP A 226 -11.32 7.64 6.80
C TRP A 226 -9.80 7.47 6.91
N VAL A 227 -9.30 6.24 6.80
CA VAL A 227 -7.87 5.95 6.94
C VAL A 227 -7.06 6.58 5.80
N MET A 228 -7.56 6.49 4.57
CA MET A 228 -6.80 6.87 3.35
C MET A 228 -6.86 8.37 3.02
N THR A 229 -7.62 9.17 3.74
CA THR A 229 -7.73 10.63 3.50
C THR A 229 -6.96 11.48 4.50
N GLY A 230 -6.33 10.89 5.52
CA GLY A 230 -5.58 11.62 6.53
C GLY A 230 -4.07 11.58 6.31
N ASN A 231 -3.36 12.43 7.04
CA ASN A 231 -1.92 12.58 6.98
C ASN A 231 -1.34 12.67 8.41
N ASP A 232 -1.62 11.66 9.24
CA ASP A 232 -1.07 11.59 10.60
C ASP A 232 0.43 11.26 10.58
N PHE A 233 0.89 10.61 9.50
CA PHE A 233 2.29 10.31 9.23
C PHE A 233 2.52 10.12 7.72
N THR A 234 3.80 10.09 7.31
CA THR A 234 4.25 9.87 5.93
C THR A 234 4.90 8.49 5.75
N LEU A 235 4.88 7.95 4.52
CA LEU A 235 5.35 6.58 4.24
C LEU A 235 6.88 6.45 4.12
N ASP A 236 7.65 7.51 4.25
CA ASP A 236 9.11 7.53 4.33
C ASP A 236 9.59 7.06 5.72
N ILE A 237 9.33 5.80 6.03
CA ILE A 237 9.50 5.26 7.40
C ILE A 237 10.94 5.26 7.89
N ASN A 238 11.92 5.27 6.99
CA ASN A 238 13.35 5.28 7.27
C ASN A 238 13.95 6.71 7.32
N ASN A 239 13.13 7.75 7.31
CA ASN A 239 13.59 9.14 7.48
C ASN A 239 14.26 9.31 8.85
N PRO A 240 15.54 9.68 8.94
CA PRO A 240 16.26 9.78 10.22
C PRO A 240 15.72 10.90 11.12
N GLU A 241 15.12 11.94 10.55
CA GLU A 241 14.49 13.04 11.30
C GLU A 241 13.13 12.64 11.90
N ASP A 242 12.45 11.66 11.29
CA ASP A 242 11.11 11.21 11.68
C ASP A 242 10.98 9.69 11.45
N PRO A 243 11.82 8.86 12.14
CA PRO A 243 11.79 7.41 11.95
C PRO A 243 10.46 6.82 12.43
N LYS A 244 10.02 5.73 11.80
CA LYS A 244 8.74 5.11 12.12
C LYS A 244 8.85 3.60 12.25
N ILE A 245 8.06 3.05 13.16
CA ILE A 245 7.69 1.64 13.17
C ILE A 245 6.24 1.60 12.71
N LEU A 246 6.04 1.20 11.46
CA LEU A 246 4.73 1.13 10.83
C LEU A 246 4.22 -0.31 10.81
N CYS A 247 3.13 -0.55 11.51
CA CYS A 247 2.41 -1.82 11.51
C CYS A 247 1.16 -1.70 10.63
N VAL A 248 1.05 -2.57 9.65
CA VAL A 248 -0.11 -2.60 8.75
C VAL A 248 -0.86 -3.91 8.94
N GLY A 249 -2.04 -3.79 9.53
CA GLY A 249 -2.90 -4.93 9.84
C GLY A 249 -3.68 -5.40 8.62
N ASN A 250 -3.85 -6.72 8.51
CA ASN A 250 -4.76 -7.35 7.56
C ASN A 250 -5.84 -8.13 8.29
N ASN A 251 -6.95 -8.35 7.60
CA ASN A 251 -8.01 -9.27 8.02
C ASN A 251 -8.19 -10.35 6.95
N PRO A 252 -7.90 -11.62 7.25
CA PRO A 252 -8.07 -12.72 6.31
C PRO A 252 -9.46 -12.82 5.69
N ASP A 253 -10.52 -12.46 6.45
CA ASP A 253 -11.91 -12.54 6.00
C ASP A 253 -12.25 -11.45 4.96
N ARG A 254 -11.48 -10.35 4.91
CA ARG A 254 -11.65 -9.23 3.98
C ARG A 254 -10.51 -9.09 2.99
N GLN A 255 -9.72 -10.13 2.82
CA GLN A 255 -8.49 -10.13 2.03
C GLN A 255 -8.68 -9.63 0.58
N ASN A 256 -9.81 -9.93 -0.06
CA ASN A 256 -10.06 -9.53 -1.45
C ASN A 256 -10.10 -8.00 -1.66
N ILE A 257 -10.52 -7.24 -0.65
CA ILE A 257 -10.58 -5.78 -0.70
C ILE A 257 -9.29 -5.20 -0.14
N TYR A 258 -8.90 -5.65 1.05
CA TYR A 258 -7.73 -5.09 1.74
C TYR A 258 -6.42 -5.35 1.00
N SER A 259 -6.27 -6.49 0.29
CA SER A 259 -5.06 -6.78 -0.47
C SER A 259 -4.75 -5.72 -1.54
N ALA A 260 -5.75 -5.09 -2.14
CA ALA A 260 -5.54 -4.05 -3.13
C ALA A 260 -4.97 -2.77 -2.48
N VAL A 261 -5.59 -2.32 -1.37
CA VAL A 261 -5.13 -1.16 -0.62
C VAL A 261 -3.75 -1.40 -0.02
N LEU A 262 -3.56 -2.57 0.61
CA LEU A 262 -2.29 -2.97 1.21
C LEU A 262 -1.18 -3.09 0.16
N GLY A 263 -1.51 -3.56 -1.04
CA GLY A 263 -0.59 -3.57 -2.17
C GLY A 263 -0.11 -2.17 -2.55
N LEU A 264 -1.00 -1.17 -2.51
CA LEU A 264 -0.65 0.21 -2.76
C LEU A 264 0.31 0.77 -1.69
N TYR A 265 0.00 0.57 -0.40
CA TYR A 265 0.92 0.95 0.70
C TYR A 265 2.28 0.27 0.55
N ASN A 266 2.31 -1.05 0.32
CA ASN A 266 3.54 -1.82 0.15
C ASN A 266 4.40 -1.29 -1.01
N SER A 267 3.79 -1.01 -2.16
CA SER A 267 4.49 -0.48 -3.33
C SER A 267 5.13 0.88 -3.02
N HIS A 268 4.38 1.80 -2.40
CA HIS A 268 4.89 3.13 -2.07
C HIS A 268 5.99 3.09 -1.00
N ILE A 269 5.80 2.32 0.08
CA ILE A 269 6.81 2.16 1.13
C ILE A 269 8.10 1.58 0.55
N THR A 270 8.01 0.51 -0.25
CA THR A 270 9.18 -0.13 -0.86
C THR A 270 9.93 0.85 -1.78
N ARG A 271 9.20 1.67 -2.54
CA ARG A 271 9.80 2.68 -3.39
C ARG A 271 10.53 3.76 -2.59
N LEU A 272 9.96 4.22 -1.48
CA LEU A 272 10.56 5.25 -0.64
C LEU A 272 11.78 4.75 0.15
N ILE A 273 11.77 3.50 0.61
CA ILE A 273 12.90 2.89 1.33
C ILE A 273 14.12 2.71 0.40
N ASN A 274 13.89 2.51 -0.90
CA ASN A 274 14.96 2.27 -1.87
C ASN A 274 15.53 3.55 -2.52
N LYS A 275 15.02 4.73 -2.14
CA LYS A 275 15.58 6.03 -2.52
C LYS A 275 16.67 6.46 -1.55
#